data_1b2987548e6b29f3a8c0dce9f32251d3
#
_entry.id   1b2987548e6b29f3a8c0dce9f32251d3
#
_cell.length_a   1.000
_cell.length_b   1.000
_cell.length_c   1.000
_cell.angle_alpha   90.00
_cell.angle_beta   90.00
_cell.angle_gamma   90.00
#
_symmetry.space_group_name_H-M   'P 1'
#
loop_
_entity.id
_entity.type
_entity.pdbx_description
1 polymer ?
#
loop_
_entity_poly.entity_id
_entity_poly.type
_entity_poly.pdbx_seq_one_letter_code
_entity_poly.pdbx_strand_id
1 'polypeptide(L)'
;MALKSQASHVDFGHGAEARAGRSDATTSIGIREVDPEQVSDWDTRVLLSPGGDVHQTRLWAAHWSKLGWQPRYLLFEDGLPLLSLERPWPLIGGRGAYLPRGPISSGEAPSKTAARLVSAREYLVRHGVDVVSSDAAIPAATGYGELIEQGGFRPIDEIEPSRHRMSVPLPHGTSEQAAWANLAASARQRAGSAERRGLRVVRFEACRSTGSWQGFERPASTTSDAAVFEPVMQRFYSLLDATARRRRFTLAPRPRMVDWTASAIASGMATHLEAVAPDGRVLGAALLYRQGGRLTYAHSSDRDDLRHEFPGVVHLLVWRGIQLAIREGFDEFDLAGADITGHRSEPGPGSPMFGLYAFKRSFGGEWIELSGNHEQVARPGRYLLGRTIRKMFNARRLMQVGR
;
A
#
# COMPACT_ATOMS: atom_id res chain seq x y z
N MET A 1 -30.94 33.99 -19.73
CA MET A 1 -32.00 33.26 -20.46
C MET A 1 -32.20 31.95 -19.72
N ALA A 2 -33.26 31.85 -18.93
CA ALA A 2 -33.51 30.76 -18.00
C ALA A 2 -34.39 29.71 -18.67
N LEU A 3 -34.06 28.43 -18.48
CA LEU A 3 -34.93 27.32 -18.78
C LEU A 3 -35.16 26.50 -17.51
N LYS A 4 -36.40 26.54 -17.07
CA LYS A 4 -36.98 25.73 -15.98
C LYS A 4 -37.11 24.27 -16.47
N SER A 5 -36.75 23.32 -15.64
CA SER A 5 -37.08 21.90 -15.76
C SER A 5 -38.14 21.54 -14.73
N GLN A 6 -39.20 20.92 -15.23
CA GLN A 6 -40.37 20.44 -14.49
C GLN A 6 -40.02 19.17 -13.70
N ALA A 7 -40.43 19.14 -12.44
CA ALA A 7 -40.45 17.93 -11.62
C ALA A 7 -41.75 17.17 -11.89
N SER A 8 -41.67 15.91 -12.26
CA SER A 8 -42.81 14.98 -12.26
C SER A 8 -42.80 14.15 -10.98
N HIS A 9 -43.85 14.33 -10.19
CA HIS A 9 -44.21 13.47 -9.06
C HIS A 9 -44.54 12.07 -9.53
N VAL A 10 -43.94 11.07 -8.91
CA VAL A 10 -44.43 9.68 -8.97
C VAL A 10 -44.81 9.29 -7.55
N ASP A 11 -46.08 8.99 -7.41
CA ASP A 11 -46.78 8.54 -6.22
C ASP A 11 -46.44 7.06 -5.97
N PHE A 12 -45.95 6.69 -4.80
CA PHE A 12 -45.78 5.29 -4.40
C PHE A 12 -46.75 4.94 -3.28
N GLY A 13 -47.76 4.18 -3.70
CA GLY A 13 -48.76 3.58 -2.86
C GLY A 13 -48.18 2.69 -1.74
N HIS A 14 -48.88 2.73 -0.62
CA HIS A 14 -48.66 1.87 0.57
C HIS A 14 -48.87 0.39 0.21
N GLY A 15 -47.92 -0.45 0.60
CA GLY A 15 -48.05 -1.90 0.53
C GLY A 15 -47.09 -2.64 1.44
N ALA A 16 -47.65 -3.22 2.50
CA ALA A 16 -47.20 -4.39 3.25
C ALA A 16 -45.88 -4.30 4.02
N GLU A 17 -45.98 -4.18 5.34
CA GLU A 17 -45.00 -4.55 6.34
C GLU A 17 -44.55 -6.00 6.17
N ALA A 18 -43.39 -6.22 5.56
CA ALA A 18 -42.62 -7.44 5.77
C ALA A 18 -41.67 -7.22 6.95
N ARG A 19 -41.96 -7.83 8.09
CA ARG A 19 -41.02 -7.98 9.18
C ARG A 19 -39.76 -8.69 8.65
N ALA A 20 -38.75 -7.90 8.29
CA ALA A 20 -37.42 -8.41 8.03
C ALA A 20 -36.90 -9.05 9.33
N GLY A 21 -36.71 -10.35 9.28
CA GLY A 21 -36.09 -11.12 10.35
C GLY A 21 -34.76 -10.45 10.72
N ARG A 22 -34.47 -10.36 12.02
CA ARG A 22 -33.14 -10.01 12.54
C ARG A 22 -32.15 -10.95 11.89
N SER A 23 -31.37 -10.41 10.96
CA SER A 23 -30.24 -11.06 10.33
C SER A 23 -29.26 -11.53 11.42
N ASP A 24 -28.76 -12.70 11.20
CA ASP A 24 -27.80 -13.47 11.97
C ASP A 24 -26.81 -12.62 12.76
N ALA A 25 -26.72 -12.91 14.07
CA ALA A 25 -25.70 -12.36 14.97
C ALA A 25 -24.33 -12.49 14.29
N THR A 26 -23.68 -11.39 13.99
CA THR A 26 -22.31 -11.36 13.50
C THR A 26 -21.47 -12.17 14.47
N THR A 27 -21.04 -13.35 14.08
CA THR A 27 -20.30 -14.29 14.94
C THR A 27 -19.02 -13.57 15.36
N SER A 28 -18.90 -13.23 16.66
CA SER A 28 -17.70 -12.61 17.20
C SER A 28 -16.52 -13.56 17.01
N ILE A 29 -15.43 -13.07 16.41
CA ILE A 29 -14.20 -13.83 16.22
C ILE A 29 -13.29 -13.57 17.41
N GLY A 30 -12.84 -14.62 18.09
CA GLY A 30 -11.94 -14.50 19.23
C GLY A 30 -10.64 -13.78 18.85
N ILE A 31 -10.22 -12.83 19.70
CA ILE A 31 -9.01 -12.04 19.50
C ILE A 31 -8.32 -11.80 20.84
N ARG A 32 -6.99 -11.85 20.84
CA ARG A 32 -6.17 -11.59 22.02
C ARG A 32 -4.93 -10.76 21.66
N GLU A 33 -4.40 -10.05 22.63
CA GLU A 33 -3.08 -9.43 22.55
C GLU A 33 -1.98 -10.46 22.74
N VAL A 34 -0.90 -10.31 22.03
CA VAL A 34 0.26 -11.18 22.11
C VAL A 34 1.55 -10.36 22.19
N ASP A 35 2.56 -10.92 22.83
CA ASP A 35 3.92 -10.44 22.68
C ASP A 35 4.43 -10.89 21.29
N PRO A 36 4.88 -9.97 20.42
CA PRO A 36 5.34 -10.29 19.08
C PRO A 36 6.57 -11.23 19.09
N GLU A 37 7.35 -11.26 20.16
CA GLU A 37 8.48 -12.19 20.30
C GLU A 37 8.01 -13.64 20.49
N GLN A 38 6.84 -13.82 21.08
CA GLN A 38 6.22 -15.15 21.24
C GLN A 38 5.62 -15.70 19.94
N VAL A 39 5.46 -14.85 18.91
CA VAL A 39 4.99 -15.23 17.57
C VAL A 39 6.12 -14.96 16.59
N SER A 40 7.15 -15.82 16.63
CA SER A 40 8.39 -15.63 15.85
C SER A 40 8.15 -15.55 14.34
N ASP A 41 7.07 -16.16 13.86
CA ASP A 41 6.64 -16.19 12.46
C ASP A 41 5.64 -15.10 12.08
N TRP A 42 5.44 -14.04 12.92
CA TRP A 42 4.49 -12.95 12.67
C TRP A 42 4.60 -12.37 11.26
N ASP A 43 5.80 -11.91 10.89
CA ASP A 43 6.01 -11.27 9.58
C ASP A 43 5.79 -12.25 8.43
N THR A 44 6.16 -13.51 8.62
CA THR A 44 5.90 -14.58 7.65
C THR A 44 4.40 -14.80 7.46
N ARG A 45 3.63 -14.90 8.54
CA ARG A 45 2.16 -15.02 8.47
C ARG A 45 1.53 -13.84 7.77
N VAL A 46 1.98 -12.62 8.08
CA VAL A 46 1.50 -11.40 7.41
C VAL A 46 1.78 -11.47 5.91
N LEU A 47 3.03 -11.72 5.52
CA LEU A 47 3.47 -11.58 4.14
C LEU A 47 3.03 -12.72 3.23
N LEU A 48 2.81 -13.93 3.78
CA LEU A 48 2.34 -15.08 3.01
C LEU A 48 0.81 -15.19 2.95
N SER A 49 0.09 -14.52 3.85
CA SER A 49 -1.38 -14.54 3.80
C SER A 49 -1.89 -13.74 2.59
N PRO A 50 -2.86 -14.26 1.81
CA PRO A 50 -3.50 -13.49 0.76
C PRO A 50 -4.05 -12.15 1.29
N GLY A 51 -3.72 -11.06 0.61
CA GLY A 51 -4.07 -9.70 1.06
C GLY A 51 -3.21 -9.17 2.21
N GLY A 52 -2.18 -9.90 2.64
CA GLY A 52 -1.19 -9.42 3.60
C GLY A 52 -0.43 -8.20 3.06
N ASP A 53 0.11 -7.40 3.98
CA ASP A 53 0.77 -6.15 3.61
C ASP A 53 1.96 -5.85 4.53
N VAL A 54 3.03 -5.26 4.00
CA VAL A 54 4.24 -4.90 4.77
C VAL A 54 3.93 -3.94 5.92
N HIS A 55 2.84 -3.19 5.82
CA HIS A 55 2.38 -2.29 6.87
C HIS A 55 1.79 -3.00 8.10
N GLN A 56 1.61 -4.31 8.05
CA GLN A 56 1.19 -5.15 9.17
C GLN A 56 2.35 -5.90 9.85
N THR A 57 3.60 -5.64 9.44
CA THR A 57 4.80 -6.34 9.95
C THR A 57 5.34 -5.70 11.23
N ARG A 58 6.15 -6.48 11.98
CA ARG A 58 6.91 -5.96 13.15
C ARG A 58 7.90 -4.88 12.75
N LEU A 59 8.51 -5.02 11.58
CA LEU A 59 9.44 -4.02 11.07
C LEU A 59 8.75 -2.67 10.85
N TRP A 60 7.53 -2.68 10.30
CA TRP A 60 6.71 -1.47 10.16
C TRP A 60 6.31 -0.89 11.51
N ALA A 61 5.92 -1.74 12.45
CA ALA A 61 5.61 -1.32 13.81
C ALA A 61 6.80 -0.63 14.49
N ALA A 62 8.01 -1.22 14.39
CA ALA A 62 9.24 -0.64 14.91
C ALA A 62 9.56 0.72 14.25
N HIS A 63 9.34 0.83 12.93
CA HIS A 63 9.51 2.10 12.21
C HIS A 63 8.57 3.19 12.74
N TRP A 64 7.29 2.88 12.97
CA TRP A 64 6.32 3.84 13.49
C TRP A 64 6.49 4.15 14.98
N SER A 65 7.06 3.21 15.75
CA SER A 65 7.40 3.47 17.17
C SER A 65 8.40 4.60 17.32
N LYS A 66 9.37 4.73 16.41
CA LYS A 66 10.30 5.88 16.35
C LYS A 66 9.58 7.22 16.17
N LEU A 67 8.33 7.20 15.73
CA LEU A 67 7.48 8.38 15.48
C LEU A 67 6.43 8.62 16.59
N GLY A 68 6.55 7.89 17.70
CA GLY A 68 5.69 8.02 18.87
C GLY A 68 4.35 7.29 18.76
N TRP A 69 4.25 6.31 17.87
CA TRP A 69 3.15 5.37 17.88
C TRP A 69 3.47 4.19 18.79
N GLN A 70 2.45 3.62 19.40
CA GLN A 70 2.53 2.46 20.28
C GLN A 70 1.92 1.27 19.53
N PRO A 71 2.72 0.30 19.08
CA PRO A 71 2.19 -0.88 18.43
C PRO A 71 1.52 -1.79 19.47
N ARG A 72 0.39 -2.36 19.08
CA ARG A 72 -0.27 -3.47 19.77
C ARG A 72 -0.42 -4.61 18.79
N TYR A 73 0.01 -5.79 19.19
CA TYR A 73 -0.02 -6.99 18.38
C TYR A 73 -1.21 -7.85 18.80
N LEU A 74 -2.13 -8.05 17.88
CA LEU A 74 -3.35 -8.80 18.09
C LEU A 74 -3.33 -10.08 17.25
N LEU A 75 -3.82 -11.17 17.83
CA LEU A 75 -3.91 -12.46 17.14
C LEU A 75 -5.35 -12.96 17.23
N PHE A 76 -5.94 -13.24 16.08
CA PHE A 76 -7.23 -13.91 16.01
C PHE A 76 -7.09 -15.39 16.42
N GLU A 77 -8.19 -16.02 16.83
CA GLU A 77 -8.20 -17.42 17.29
C GLU A 77 -7.70 -18.43 16.24
N ASP A 78 -7.84 -18.10 14.95
CA ASP A 78 -7.33 -18.92 13.84
C ASP A 78 -5.87 -18.57 13.46
N GLY A 79 -5.20 -17.76 14.27
CA GLY A 79 -3.78 -17.43 14.12
C GLY A 79 -3.47 -16.31 13.13
N LEU A 80 -4.49 -15.62 12.57
CA LEU A 80 -4.25 -14.48 11.69
C LEU A 80 -3.81 -13.27 12.51
N PRO A 81 -2.67 -12.62 12.16
CA PRO A 81 -2.16 -11.45 12.88
C PRO A 81 -2.88 -10.16 12.49
N LEU A 82 -2.93 -9.20 13.42
CA LEU A 82 -3.40 -7.84 13.19
C LEU A 82 -2.55 -6.85 13.99
N LEU A 83 -1.86 -5.96 13.31
CA LEU A 83 -1.15 -4.84 13.93
C LEU A 83 -2.09 -3.67 14.14
N SER A 84 -2.15 -3.15 15.36
CA SER A 84 -2.76 -1.87 15.70
C SER A 84 -1.67 -0.86 16.07
N LEU A 85 -1.65 0.28 15.41
CA LEU A 85 -0.81 1.41 15.77
C LEU A 85 -1.64 2.39 16.59
N GLU A 86 -1.29 2.57 17.85
CA GLU A 86 -2.05 3.40 18.77
C GLU A 86 -1.33 4.71 19.06
N ARG A 87 -2.08 5.79 19.21
CA ARG A 87 -1.53 7.09 19.55
C ARG A 87 -2.34 7.75 20.67
N PRO A 88 -1.75 7.92 21.86
CA PRO A 88 -2.40 8.58 22.99
C PRO A 88 -2.82 10.01 22.65
N TRP A 89 -3.96 10.45 23.19
CA TRP A 89 -4.31 11.86 23.13
C TRP A 89 -3.45 12.67 24.09
N PRO A 90 -2.95 13.85 23.69
CA PRO A 90 -2.24 14.70 24.63
C PRO A 90 -3.17 15.14 25.76
N LEU A 91 -2.72 15.04 27.01
CA LEU A 91 -3.32 15.63 28.23
C LEU A 91 -4.66 15.04 28.72
N ILE A 92 -5.38 14.23 27.95
CA ILE A 92 -6.77 13.85 28.31
C ILE A 92 -7.00 12.35 28.50
N GLY A 93 -5.97 11.54 28.38
CA GLY A 93 -6.11 10.08 28.38
C GLY A 93 -6.86 9.56 27.16
N GLY A 94 -6.96 8.23 27.02
CA GLY A 94 -7.49 7.58 25.81
C GLY A 94 -6.54 7.67 24.62
N ARG A 95 -6.95 7.10 23.49
CA ARG A 95 -6.10 7.00 22.28
C ARG A 95 -6.90 6.74 21.02
N GLY A 96 -6.32 7.06 19.86
CA GLY A 96 -6.77 6.57 18.57
C GLY A 96 -5.95 5.37 18.14
N ALA A 97 -6.57 4.41 17.47
CA ALA A 97 -5.93 3.27 16.85
C ALA A 97 -6.07 3.31 15.32
N TYR A 98 -5.01 2.97 14.63
CA TYR A 98 -4.98 2.79 13.18
C TYR A 98 -4.52 1.36 12.87
N LEU A 99 -5.28 0.68 12.03
CA LEU A 99 -5.01 -0.67 11.54
C LEU A 99 -4.49 -0.57 10.10
N PRO A 100 -3.17 -0.39 9.89
CA PRO A 100 -2.62 -0.10 8.57
C PRO A 100 -2.83 -1.28 7.63
N ARG A 101 -3.57 -1.08 6.54
CA ARG A 101 -3.93 -2.13 5.57
C ARG A 101 -4.59 -3.38 6.18
N GLY A 102 -5.09 -3.26 7.41
CA GLY A 102 -5.73 -4.36 8.13
C GLY A 102 -7.23 -4.17 8.36
N PRO A 103 -7.97 -5.27 8.65
CA PRO A 103 -7.48 -6.64 8.77
C PRO A 103 -7.10 -7.27 7.43
N ILE A 104 -6.21 -8.28 7.48
CA ILE A 104 -5.80 -9.06 6.32
C ILE A 104 -7.00 -9.90 5.85
N SER A 105 -7.27 -9.93 4.53
CA SER A 105 -8.40 -10.68 3.97
C SER A 105 -8.23 -12.20 4.01
N SER A 106 -6.98 -12.66 3.97
CA SER A 106 -6.61 -14.10 3.98
C SER A 106 -7.35 -14.96 2.94
N GLY A 107 -7.85 -14.33 1.85
CA GLY A 107 -8.64 -15.03 0.83
C GLY A 107 -10.04 -15.48 1.28
N GLU A 108 -10.50 -15.03 2.43
CA GLU A 108 -11.79 -15.40 3.03
C GLU A 108 -12.95 -14.58 2.45
N ALA A 109 -14.18 -15.01 2.77
CA ALA A 109 -15.38 -14.23 2.47
C ALA A 109 -15.30 -12.83 3.09
N PRO A 110 -15.68 -11.77 2.37
CA PRO A 110 -15.64 -10.38 2.88
C PRO A 110 -16.39 -10.19 4.20
N SER A 111 -17.45 -10.95 4.44
CA SER A 111 -18.20 -10.95 5.69
C SER A 111 -17.36 -11.40 6.89
N LYS A 112 -16.49 -12.40 6.71
CA LYS A 112 -15.59 -12.85 7.78
C LYS A 112 -14.50 -11.81 8.07
N THR A 113 -13.95 -11.18 7.04
CA THR A 113 -12.98 -10.07 7.22
C THR A 113 -13.65 -8.87 7.90
N ALA A 114 -14.91 -8.54 7.57
CA ALA A 114 -15.69 -7.51 8.25
C ALA A 114 -15.92 -7.85 9.73
N ALA A 115 -16.28 -9.10 10.03
CA ALA A 115 -16.43 -9.57 11.41
C ALA A 115 -15.11 -9.45 12.21
N ARG A 116 -13.95 -9.70 11.58
CA ARG A 116 -12.64 -9.46 12.21
C ARG A 116 -12.44 -8.00 12.59
N LEU A 117 -12.78 -7.07 11.70
CA LEU A 117 -12.65 -5.64 11.97
C LEU A 117 -13.54 -5.22 13.15
N VAL A 118 -14.78 -5.72 13.19
CA VAL A 118 -15.72 -5.45 14.29
C VAL A 118 -15.18 -6.02 15.61
N SER A 119 -14.72 -7.29 15.63
CA SER A 119 -14.14 -7.92 16.82
C SER A 119 -12.87 -7.19 17.31
N ALA A 120 -12.00 -6.78 16.40
CA ALA A 120 -10.81 -5.99 16.73
C ALA A 120 -11.18 -4.64 17.34
N ARG A 121 -12.18 -3.96 16.78
CA ARG A 121 -12.68 -2.69 17.32
C ARG A 121 -13.25 -2.89 18.73
N GLU A 122 -14.06 -3.91 18.98
CA GLU A 122 -14.62 -4.20 20.29
C GLU A 122 -13.52 -4.46 21.33
N TYR A 123 -12.53 -5.25 20.94
CA TYR A 123 -11.35 -5.51 21.78
C TYR A 123 -10.63 -4.20 22.12
N LEU A 124 -10.27 -3.40 21.13
CA LEU A 124 -9.54 -2.15 21.29
C LEU A 124 -10.30 -1.13 22.15
N VAL A 125 -11.61 -0.99 21.94
CA VAL A 125 -12.47 -0.09 22.76
C VAL A 125 -12.52 -0.50 24.22
N ARG A 126 -12.60 -1.81 24.51
CA ARG A 126 -12.50 -2.32 25.89
C ARG A 126 -11.15 -2.01 26.53
N HIS A 127 -10.08 -1.87 25.72
CA HIS A 127 -8.73 -1.53 26.16
C HIS A 127 -8.38 -0.04 26.02
N GLY A 128 -9.40 0.83 26.00
CA GLY A 128 -9.20 2.29 26.14
C GLY A 128 -9.03 3.05 24.83
N VAL A 129 -9.24 2.44 23.68
CA VAL A 129 -9.26 3.11 22.38
C VAL A 129 -10.58 3.86 22.19
N ASP A 130 -10.52 5.10 21.69
CA ASP A 130 -11.68 5.97 21.47
C ASP A 130 -12.16 5.98 20.03
N VAL A 131 -11.26 5.71 19.09
CA VAL A 131 -11.54 5.61 17.65
C VAL A 131 -10.64 4.56 17.03
N VAL A 132 -11.20 3.75 16.13
CA VAL A 132 -10.47 2.77 15.32
C VAL A 132 -10.63 3.15 13.85
N SER A 133 -9.51 3.32 13.15
CA SER A 133 -9.46 3.59 11.71
C SER A 133 -8.79 2.43 11.00
N SER A 134 -9.28 2.08 9.81
CA SER A 134 -8.77 1.00 8.96
C SER A 134 -8.77 1.45 7.50
N ASP A 135 -7.79 0.99 6.73
CA ASP A 135 -7.66 1.19 5.28
C ASP A 135 -7.34 -0.14 4.58
N ALA A 136 -8.03 -1.21 5.00
CA ALA A 136 -7.84 -2.55 4.43
C ALA A 136 -7.84 -2.53 2.89
N ALA A 137 -6.83 -3.16 2.28
CA ALA A 137 -6.64 -3.14 0.82
C ALA A 137 -7.56 -4.16 0.11
N ILE A 138 -8.86 -4.08 0.38
CA ILE A 138 -9.89 -4.99 -0.12
C ILE A 138 -10.63 -4.33 -1.29
N PRO A 139 -10.81 -5.03 -2.43
CA PRO A 139 -11.54 -4.46 -3.57
C PRO A 139 -12.98 -4.06 -3.20
N ALA A 140 -13.42 -2.89 -3.66
CA ALA A 140 -14.76 -2.35 -3.40
C ALA A 140 -15.87 -3.28 -3.94
N ALA A 141 -15.63 -3.91 -5.08
CA ALA A 141 -16.58 -4.85 -5.71
C ALA A 141 -16.93 -6.08 -4.84
N THR A 142 -16.20 -6.31 -3.73
CA THR A 142 -16.49 -7.40 -2.80
C THR A 142 -17.65 -7.12 -1.85
N GLY A 143 -18.12 -5.87 -1.75
CA GLY A 143 -19.13 -5.46 -0.77
C GLY A 143 -18.60 -5.33 0.67
N TYR A 144 -17.29 -5.40 0.88
CA TYR A 144 -16.70 -5.28 2.22
C TYR A 144 -17.01 -3.93 2.88
N GLY A 145 -16.98 -2.82 2.11
CA GLY A 145 -17.29 -1.49 2.62
C GLY A 145 -18.67 -1.43 3.26
N GLU A 146 -19.70 -1.91 2.56
CA GLU A 146 -21.07 -1.96 3.02
C GLU A 146 -21.24 -2.83 4.29
N LEU A 147 -20.52 -3.94 4.36
CA LEU A 147 -20.57 -4.82 5.54
C LEU A 147 -20.01 -4.15 6.79
N ILE A 148 -18.88 -3.44 6.68
CA ILE A 148 -18.33 -2.72 7.85
C ILE A 148 -19.12 -1.47 8.20
N GLU A 149 -19.78 -0.81 7.24
CA GLU A 149 -20.69 0.29 7.49
C GLU A 149 -21.93 -0.18 8.27
N GLN A 150 -22.47 -1.35 7.96
CA GLN A 150 -23.50 -2.01 8.78
C GLN A 150 -23.00 -2.34 10.19
N GLY A 151 -21.69 -2.62 10.34
CA GLY A 151 -20.99 -2.75 11.62
C GLY A 151 -20.73 -1.42 12.36
N GLY A 152 -21.20 -0.29 11.81
CA GLY A 152 -21.11 1.05 12.42
C GLY A 152 -19.84 1.82 12.08
N PHE A 153 -19.01 1.36 11.17
CA PHE A 153 -17.93 2.14 10.60
C PHE A 153 -18.47 3.18 9.61
N ARG A 154 -17.73 4.26 9.40
CA ARG A 154 -18.10 5.31 8.45
C ARG A 154 -16.91 5.60 7.52
N PRO A 155 -17.14 5.86 6.25
CA PRO A 155 -16.08 6.24 5.33
C PRO A 155 -15.46 7.58 5.74
N ILE A 156 -14.16 7.69 5.59
CA ILE A 156 -13.37 8.90 5.84
C ILE A 156 -12.47 9.20 4.64
N ASP A 157 -11.82 10.37 4.66
CA ASP A 157 -10.79 10.70 3.68
C ASP A 157 -9.61 9.73 3.79
N GLU A 158 -8.91 9.56 2.68
CA GLU A 158 -7.78 8.64 2.58
C GLU A 158 -6.70 8.94 3.62
N ILE A 159 -6.30 7.92 4.37
CA ILE A 159 -5.14 7.95 5.27
C ILE A 159 -3.88 7.81 4.41
N GLU A 160 -3.91 6.83 3.51
CA GLU A 160 -2.91 6.63 2.45
C GLU A 160 -3.41 7.21 1.12
N PRO A 161 -2.52 7.67 0.22
CA PRO A 161 -2.91 8.48 -0.93
C PRO A 161 -3.87 7.81 -1.91
N SER A 162 -3.86 6.49 -2.03
CA SER A 162 -4.60 5.79 -3.09
C SER A 162 -5.72 4.94 -2.57
N ARG A 163 -6.94 5.20 -3.07
CA ARG A 163 -8.13 4.37 -2.87
C ARG A 163 -8.27 3.29 -3.94
N HIS A 164 -7.31 3.14 -4.81
CA HIS A 164 -7.28 2.14 -5.85
C HIS A 164 -5.85 1.69 -6.09
N ARG A 165 -5.72 0.60 -6.81
CA ARG A 165 -4.46 0.09 -7.34
C ARG A 165 -4.62 -0.36 -8.78
N MET A 166 -3.51 -0.50 -9.48
CA MET A 166 -3.50 -1.07 -10.82
C MET A 166 -2.75 -2.40 -10.80
N SER A 167 -3.46 -3.48 -11.05
CA SER A 167 -2.95 -4.84 -10.98
C SER A 167 -2.70 -5.42 -12.36
N VAL A 168 -1.56 -6.03 -12.56
CA VAL A 168 -1.28 -6.92 -13.70
C VAL A 168 -1.49 -8.35 -13.21
N PRO A 169 -2.59 -9.02 -13.62
CA PRO A 169 -2.86 -10.40 -13.21
C PRO A 169 -1.78 -11.34 -13.76
N LEU A 170 -1.31 -12.25 -12.92
CA LEU A 170 -0.32 -13.28 -13.28
C LEU A 170 -0.84 -14.66 -12.83
N PRO A 171 -1.89 -15.18 -13.46
CA PRO A 171 -2.43 -16.49 -13.13
C PRO A 171 -1.34 -17.56 -13.11
N HIS A 172 -1.49 -18.57 -12.26
CA HIS A 172 -0.53 -19.67 -12.17
C HIS A 172 -0.23 -20.27 -13.56
N GLY A 173 1.05 -20.42 -13.87
CA GLY A 173 1.51 -20.88 -15.19
C GLY A 173 1.67 -19.78 -16.25
N THR A 174 1.46 -18.50 -15.89
CA THR A 174 1.75 -17.38 -16.81
C THR A 174 3.22 -17.42 -17.22
N SER A 175 3.47 -17.50 -18.52
CA SER A 175 4.83 -17.40 -19.06
C SER A 175 5.25 -15.96 -19.29
N GLU A 176 6.55 -15.68 -19.22
CA GLU A 176 7.09 -14.35 -19.56
C GLU A 176 6.75 -13.95 -21.00
N GLN A 177 6.68 -14.91 -21.91
CA GLN A 177 6.31 -14.65 -23.31
C GLN A 177 4.84 -14.19 -23.41
N ALA A 178 3.91 -14.83 -22.68
CA ALA A 178 2.51 -14.43 -22.64
C ALA A 178 2.35 -13.05 -21.99
N ALA A 179 3.03 -12.81 -20.87
CA ALA A 179 3.03 -11.50 -20.22
C ALA A 179 3.59 -10.39 -21.13
N TRP A 180 4.69 -10.67 -21.86
CA TRP A 180 5.25 -9.74 -22.83
C TRP A 180 4.29 -9.42 -23.97
N ALA A 181 3.58 -10.42 -24.48
CA ALA A 181 2.59 -10.24 -25.54
C ALA A 181 1.42 -9.35 -25.12
N ASN A 182 1.06 -9.40 -23.82
CA ASN A 182 -0.02 -8.58 -23.24
C ASN A 182 0.36 -7.10 -23.02
N LEU A 183 1.65 -6.76 -23.06
CA LEU A 183 2.07 -5.36 -22.98
C LEU A 183 1.63 -4.60 -24.24
N ALA A 184 1.28 -3.33 -24.11
CA ALA A 184 1.07 -2.45 -25.25
C ALA A 184 2.35 -2.37 -26.11
N ALA A 185 2.17 -2.20 -27.42
CA ALA A 185 3.31 -2.11 -28.35
C ALA A 185 4.32 -1.04 -27.95
N SER A 186 3.84 0.10 -27.46
CA SER A 186 4.70 1.21 -26.98
C SER A 186 5.54 0.82 -25.77
N ALA A 187 4.98 0.05 -24.82
CA ALA A 187 5.72 -0.42 -23.64
C ALA A 187 6.81 -1.44 -24.06
N ARG A 188 6.46 -2.40 -24.93
CA ARG A 188 7.42 -3.36 -25.50
C ARG A 188 8.57 -2.65 -26.23
N GLN A 189 8.22 -1.70 -27.09
CA GLN A 189 9.21 -0.94 -27.86
C GLN A 189 10.19 -0.20 -26.96
N ARG A 190 9.67 0.47 -25.91
CA ARG A 190 10.50 1.25 -24.97
C ARG A 190 11.39 0.36 -24.11
N ALA A 191 10.84 -0.72 -23.53
CA ALA A 191 11.61 -1.66 -22.75
C ALA A 191 12.71 -2.33 -23.61
N GLY A 192 12.36 -2.83 -24.80
CA GLY A 192 13.32 -3.41 -25.75
C GLY A 192 14.35 -2.40 -26.29
N SER A 193 13.99 -1.13 -26.42
CA SER A 193 14.96 -0.07 -26.79
C SER A 193 16.01 0.14 -25.69
N ALA A 194 15.59 0.13 -24.43
CA ALA A 194 16.50 0.24 -23.29
C ALA A 194 17.49 -0.94 -23.25
N GLU A 195 17.01 -2.17 -23.46
CA GLU A 195 17.88 -3.37 -23.53
C GLU A 195 18.88 -3.30 -24.68
N ARG A 196 18.43 -2.94 -25.90
CA ARG A 196 19.33 -2.80 -27.06
C ARG A 196 20.39 -1.73 -26.89
N ARG A 197 20.18 -0.74 -26.03
CA ARG A 197 21.18 0.27 -25.65
C ARG A 197 22.15 -0.23 -24.58
N GLY A 198 22.07 -1.50 -24.20
CA GLY A 198 22.98 -2.13 -23.25
C GLY A 198 22.68 -1.80 -21.78
N LEU A 199 21.46 -1.32 -21.47
CA LEU A 199 21.08 -1.12 -20.07
C LEU A 199 21.02 -2.47 -19.35
N ARG A 200 21.66 -2.52 -18.18
CA ARG A 200 21.66 -3.66 -17.28
C ARG A 200 20.79 -3.35 -16.07
N VAL A 201 20.20 -4.35 -15.44
CA VAL A 201 19.42 -4.17 -14.21
C VAL A 201 20.10 -4.89 -13.07
N VAL A 202 20.60 -4.12 -12.10
CA VAL A 202 21.19 -4.64 -10.85
C VAL A 202 20.07 -4.84 -9.84
N ARG A 203 20.01 -6.02 -9.23
CA ARG A 203 19.00 -6.40 -8.23
C ARG A 203 19.64 -6.45 -6.85
N PHE A 204 19.10 -5.68 -5.91
CA PHE A 204 19.49 -5.65 -4.51
C PHE A 204 18.40 -6.29 -3.65
N GLU A 205 18.78 -7.29 -2.88
CA GLU A 205 17.89 -7.99 -1.95
C GLU A 205 18.68 -8.69 -0.85
N ALA A 206 18.00 -9.18 0.20
CA ALA A 206 18.64 -9.97 1.24
C ALA A 206 19.28 -11.26 0.67
N CYS A 207 20.35 -11.70 1.30
CA CYS A 207 21.16 -12.87 0.88
C CYS A 207 20.39 -14.20 0.74
N ARG A 208 19.16 -14.26 1.28
CA ARG A 208 18.36 -15.49 1.34
C ARG A 208 17.57 -15.82 0.07
N SER A 209 17.61 -14.95 -0.94
CA SER A 209 16.85 -15.20 -2.16
C SER A 209 17.46 -16.37 -2.94
N THR A 210 16.68 -17.44 -3.06
CA THR A 210 16.98 -18.61 -3.91
C THR A 210 16.47 -18.43 -5.34
N GLY A 211 15.83 -17.27 -5.63
CA GLY A 211 15.18 -17.00 -6.90
C GLY A 211 16.13 -16.87 -8.09
N SER A 212 15.57 -16.99 -9.29
CA SER A 212 16.31 -16.87 -10.56
C SER A 212 16.89 -15.46 -10.73
N TRP A 213 18.17 -15.38 -11.05
CA TRP A 213 18.89 -14.14 -11.37
C TRP A 213 18.94 -13.83 -12.86
N GLN A 214 18.26 -14.62 -13.69
CA GLN A 214 18.24 -14.40 -15.13
C GLN A 214 17.74 -12.98 -15.46
N GLY A 215 18.53 -12.24 -16.24
CA GLY A 215 18.21 -10.85 -16.61
C GLY A 215 18.51 -9.81 -15.53
N PHE A 216 19.13 -10.22 -14.43
CA PHE A 216 19.59 -9.33 -13.37
C PHE A 216 21.08 -9.52 -13.09
N GLU A 217 21.77 -8.45 -12.75
CA GLU A 217 23.11 -8.51 -12.19
C GLU A 217 23.05 -8.56 -10.67
N ARG A 218 23.98 -9.30 -10.07
CA ARG A 218 24.16 -9.31 -8.62
C ARG A 218 25.03 -8.13 -8.19
N PRO A 219 24.71 -7.46 -7.09
CA PRO A 219 25.63 -6.51 -6.49
C PRO A 219 26.89 -7.24 -5.97
N ALA A 220 27.96 -6.47 -5.77
CA ALA A 220 29.23 -7.02 -5.28
C ALA A 220 29.12 -7.65 -3.87
N SER A 221 28.14 -7.21 -3.06
CA SER A 221 27.86 -7.76 -1.72
C SER A 221 26.39 -8.13 -1.58
N THR A 222 26.12 -9.33 -1.08
CA THR A 222 24.81 -9.78 -0.64
C THR A 222 24.85 -9.97 0.87
N THR A 223 23.93 -9.35 1.60
CA THR A 223 23.93 -9.33 3.07
C THR A 223 22.48 -9.17 3.57
N SER A 224 22.28 -9.47 4.86
CA SER A 224 21.06 -9.13 5.59
C SER A 224 21.27 -7.93 6.52
N ASP A 225 22.39 -7.20 6.38
CA ASP A 225 22.66 -5.99 7.15
C ASP A 225 22.09 -4.77 6.42
N ALA A 226 21.17 -4.06 7.07
CA ALA A 226 20.54 -2.85 6.54
C ALA A 226 21.57 -1.75 6.22
N ALA A 227 22.65 -1.64 6.98
CA ALA A 227 23.68 -0.62 6.77
C ALA A 227 24.33 -0.70 5.38
N VAL A 228 24.43 -1.91 4.82
CA VAL A 228 24.99 -2.11 3.48
C VAL A 228 24.07 -1.55 2.37
N PHE A 229 22.77 -1.49 2.63
CA PHE A 229 21.79 -0.94 1.67
C PHE A 229 21.60 0.57 1.82
N GLU A 230 22.03 1.19 2.92
CA GLU A 230 21.85 2.64 3.12
C GLU A 230 22.43 3.49 1.98
N PRO A 231 23.67 3.29 1.49
CA PRO A 231 24.23 4.09 0.39
C PRO A 231 23.39 3.98 -0.90
N VAL A 232 22.86 2.78 -1.18
CA VAL A 232 21.98 2.53 -2.33
C VAL A 232 20.67 3.29 -2.15
N MET A 233 20.07 3.25 -0.96
CA MET A 233 18.83 3.96 -0.65
C MET A 233 19.02 5.47 -0.58
N GLN A 234 20.17 5.98 -0.16
CA GLN A 234 20.52 7.41 -0.27
C GLN A 234 20.53 7.88 -1.72
N ARG A 235 21.12 7.11 -2.62
CA ARG A 235 21.12 7.38 -4.06
C ARG A 235 19.71 7.33 -4.64
N PHE A 236 18.95 6.30 -4.29
CA PHE A 236 17.55 6.16 -4.71
C PHE A 236 16.70 7.34 -4.23
N TYR A 237 16.85 7.75 -2.96
CA TYR A 237 16.15 8.92 -2.45
C TYR A 237 16.48 10.18 -3.25
N SER A 238 17.72 10.38 -3.64
CA SER A 238 18.11 11.55 -4.44
C SER A 238 17.42 11.58 -5.83
N LEU A 239 17.26 10.42 -6.47
CA LEU A 239 16.50 10.27 -7.71
C LEU A 239 15.01 10.57 -7.48
N LEU A 240 14.43 10.04 -6.39
CA LEU A 240 13.03 10.29 -6.04
C LEU A 240 12.76 11.75 -5.71
N ASP A 241 13.66 12.42 -4.99
CA ASP A 241 13.54 13.83 -4.63
C ASP A 241 13.54 14.71 -5.88
N ALA A 242 14.40 14.43 -6.85
CA ALA A 242 14.38 15.12 -8.15
C ALA A 242 13.04 14.91 -8.89
N THR A 243 12.50 13.68 -8.85
CA THR A 243 11.20 13.37 -9.42
C THR A 243 10.05 14.04 -8.67
N ALA A 244 10.11 14.07 -7.33
CA ALA A 244 9.10 14.69 -6.47
C ALA A 244 9.00 16.20 -6.73
N ARG A 245 10.13 16.89 -6.83
CA ARG A 245 10.17 18.33 -7.21
C ARG A 245 9.55 18.58 -8.57
N ARG A 246 9.90 17.76 -9.57
CA ARG A 246 9.36 17.89 -10.93
C ARG A 246 7.86 17.63 -11.00
N ARG A 247 7.38 16.61 -10.28
CA ARG A 247 5.99 16.15 -10.27
C ARG A 247 5.14 16.78 -9.18
N ARG A 248 5.74 17.60 -8.29
CA ARG A 248 5.09 18.33 -7.20
C ARG A 248 4.37 17.44 -6.20
N PHE A 249 5.01 16.35 -5.77
CA PHE A 249 4.53 15.55 -4.63
C PHE A 249 5.52 15.56 -3.48
N THR A 250 5.06 15.20 -2.29
CA THR A 250 5.88 15.20 -1.08
C THR A 250 6.40 13.81 -0.76
N LEU A 251 7.68 13.73 -0.40
CA LEU A 251 8.30 12.52 0.12
C LEU A 251 8.36 12.54 1.65
N ALA A 252 8.41 11.37 2.27
CA ALA A 252 8.84 11.26 3.64
C ALA A 252 10.26 11.82 3.82
N PRO A 253 10.62 12.36 5.00
CA PRO A 253 11.98 12.84 5.27
C PRO A 253 13.04 11.78 4.94
N ARG A 254 14.15 12.22 4.33
CA ARG A 254 15.22 11.33 3.84
C ARG A 254 15.68 10.28 4.86
N PRO A 255 16.05 10.63 6.11
CA PRO A 255 16.53 9.63 7.06
C PRO A 255 15.49 8.54 7.32
N ARG A 256 14.23 8.94 7.41
CA ARG A 256 13.10 8.03 7.66
C ARG A 256 12.88 7.06 6.50
N MET A 257 12.88 7.58 5.27
CA MET A 257 12.65 6.74 4.08
C MET A 257 13.82 5.78 3.86
N VAL A 258 15.06 6.26 4.01
CA VAL A 258 16.27 5.44 3.86
C VAL A 258 16.30 4.33 4.91
N ASP A 259 16.08 4.64 6.20
CA ASP A 259 16.03 3.66 7.29
C ASP A 259 14.98 2.56 7.01
N TRP A 260 13.76 2.95 6.64
CA TRP A 260 12.70 2.00 6.33
C TRP A 260 13.05 1.11 5.13
N THR A 261 13.45 1.70 4.01
CA THR A 261 13.66 0.95 2.77
C THR A 261 14.89 0.04 2.83
N ALA A 262 15.98 0.49 3.46
CA ALA A 262 17.16 -0.35 3.70
C ALA A 262 16.82 -1.55 4.61
N SER A 263 16.07 -1.31 5.68
CA SER A 263 15.61 -2.36 6.59
C SER A 263 14.67 -3.34 5.91
N ALA A 264 13.77 -2.86 5.04
CA ALA A 264 12.83 -3.71 4.27
C ALA A 264 13.59 -4.61 3.28
N ILE A 265 14.66 -4.12 2.63
CA ILE A 265 15.51 -4.94 1.77
C ILE A 265 16.26 -5.99 2.60
N ALA A 266 16.90 -5.58 3.69
CA ALA A 266 17.69 -6.45 4.56
C ALA A 266 16.85 -7.59 5.16
N SER A 267 15.57 -7.35 5.44
CA SER A 267 14.62 -8.35 5.95
C SER A 267 14.02 -9.26 4.87
N GLY A 268 14.28 -8.98 3.58
CA GLY A 268 13.69 -9.73 2.47
C GLY A 268 12.27 -9.30 2.09
N MET A 269 11.72 -8.27 2.73
CA MET A 269 10.39 -7.72 2.42
C MET A 269 10.38 -6.89 1.14
N ALA A 270 11.55 -6.41 0.72
CA ALA A 270 11.68 -5.61 -0.48
C ALA A 270 12.83 -6.07 -1.39
N THR A 271 12.69 -5.73 -2.68
CA THR A 271 13.75 -5.80 -3.69
C THR A 271 13.91 -4.42 -4.29
N HIS A 272 15.15 -4.00 -4.45
CA HIS A 272 15.47 -2.77 -5.16
C HIS A 272 16.15 -3.09 -6.50
N LEU A 273 15.70 -2.42 -7.55
CA LEU A 273 16.24 -2.56 -8.90
C LEU A 273 16.86 -1.24 -9.35
N GLU A 274 18.08 -1.29 -9.88
CA GLU A 274 18.72 -0.14 -10.54
C GLU A 274 18.99 -0.45 -12.02
N ALA A 275 18.55 0.42 -12.91
CA ALA A 275 18.92 0.39 -14.31
C ALA A 275 20.23 1.16 -14.50
N VAL A 276 21.25 0.47 -15.00
CA VAL A 276 22.62 0.97 -15.12
C VAL A 276 23.02 1.00 -16.59
N ALA A 277 23.59 2.14 -17.03
CA ALA A 277 24.13 2.32 -18.37
C ALA A 277 25.44 1.54 -18.55
N PRO A 278 25.91 1.32 -19.80
CA PRO A 278 27.19 0.64 -20.07
C PRO A 278 28.41 1.32 -19.41
N ASP A 279 28.34 2.62 -19.19
CA ASP A 279 29.40 3.41 -18.52
C ASP A 279 29.30 3.40 -16.98
N GLY A 280 28.36 2.63 -16.42
CA GLY A 280 28.18 2.48 -14.97
C GLY A 280 27.27 3.52 -14.32
N ARG A 281 26.74 4.52 -15.05
CA ARG A 281 25.79 5.50 -14.48
C ARG A 281 24.46 4.83 -14.14
N VAL A 282 23.93 5.09 -12.92
CA VAL A 282 22.58 4.70 -12.54
C VAL A 282 21.58 5.69 -13.18
N LEU A 283 20.72 5.17 -14.04
CA LEU A 283 19.76 5.95 -14.84
C LEU A 283 18.37 5.99 -14.22
N GLY A 284 18.03 5.02 -13.44
CA GLY A 284 16.73 4.93 -12.75
C GLY A 284 16.69 3.76 -11.80
N ALA A 285 15.70 3.75 -10.94
CA ALA A 285 15.55 2.73 -9.94
C ALA A 285 14.08 2.48 -9.57
N ALA A 286 13.79 1.30 -9.03
CA ALA A 286 12.49 0.90 -8.52
C ALA A 286 12.62 0.11 -7.23
N LEU A 287 11.67 0.33 -6.30
CA LEU A 287 11.52 -0.44 -5.07
C LEU A 287 10.25 -1.28 -5.16
N LEU A 288 10.38 -2.57 -4.91
CA LEU A 288 9.31 -3.55 -4.97
C LEU A 288 9.10 -4.18 -3.59
N TYR A 289 7.84 -4.24 -3.09
CA TYR A 289 7.52 -4.98 -1.86
C TYR A 289 6.92 -6.34 -2.18
N ARG A 290 7.31 -7.34 -1.40
CA ARG A 290 6.76 -8.71 -1.44
C ARG A 290 5.68 -8.83 -0.38
N GLN A 291 4.43 -9.03 -0.78
CA GLN A 291 3.34 -9.05 0.18
C GLN A 291 2.08 -9.73 -0.38
N GLY A 292 1.50 -10.60 0.41
CA GLY A 292 0.13 -11.11 0.21
C GLY A 292 -0.19 -11.71 -1.16
N GLY A 293 0.75 -12.45 -1.75
CA GLY A 293 0.59 -13.03 -3.09
C GLY A 293 0.94 -12.08 -4.24
N ARG A 294 1.40 -10.86 -3.96
CA ARG A 294 1.74 -9.86 -4.99
C ARG A 294 3.13 -9.26 -4.80
N LEU A 295 3.73 -8.86 -5.91
CA LEU A 295 4.91 -8.02 -5.94
C LEU A 295 4.49 -6.60 -6.28
N THR A 296 4.61 -5.68 -5.32
CA THR A 296 4.11 -4.30 -5.43
C THR A 296 5.22 -3.33 -5.84
N TYR A 297 5.04 -2.67 -6.97
CA TYR A 297 5.89 -1.58 -7.47
C TYR A 297 5.57 -0.28 -6.70
N ALA A 298 6.25 -0.10 -5.57
CA ALA A 298 5.91 0.96 -4.63
C ALA A 298 6.44 2.34 -5.05
N HIS A 299 7.71 2.40 -5.43
CA HIS A 299 8.37 3.65 -5.81
C HIS A 299 9.29 3.45 -7.01
N SER A 300 9.37 4.47 -7.88
CA SER A 300 10.38 4.49 -8.94
C SER A 300 10.78 5.90 -9.30
N SER A 301 11.94 6.01 -9.90
CA SER A 301 12.47 7.26 -10.40
C SER A 301 13.46 7.04 -11.54
N ASP A 302 13.68 8.07 -12.35
CA ASP A 302 14.68 8.08 -13.41
C ASP A 302 15.36 9.43 -13.54
N ARG A 303 16.49 9.42 -14.22
CA ARG A 303 17.25 10.60 -14.65
C ARG A 303 16.55 11.24 -15.85
N ASP A 304 15.83 12.32 -15.59
CA ASP A 304 15.10 13.07 -16.64
C ASP A 304 16.02 13.69 -17.68
N ASP A 305 17.17 14.17 -17.23
CA ASP A 305 18.22 14.75 -18.05
C ASP A 305 18.83 13.77 -19.07
N LEU A 306 18.71 12.46 -18.80
CA LEU A 306 19.26 11.40 -19.68
C LEU A 306 18.21 10.64 -20.49
N ARG A 307 16.93 11.04 -20.42
CA ARG A 307 15.85 10.33 -21.11
C ARG A 307 15.98 10.32 -22.62
N HIS A 308 16.58 11.34 -23.23
CA HIS A 308 16.83 11.39 -24.67
C HIS A 308 17.91 10.39 -25.07
N GLU A 309 18.94 10.28 -24.26
CA GLU A 309 20.05 9.31 -24.49
C GLU A 309 19.59 7.87 -24.20
N PHE A 310 18.85 7.67 -23.10
CA PHE A 310 18.38 6.36 -22.66
C PHE A 310 16.85 6.33 -22.48
N PRO A 311 16.07 6.27 -23.56
CA PRO A 311 14.63 6.15 -23.46
C PRO A 311 14.22 4.77 -22.94
N GLY A 312 13.16 4.72 -22.13
CA GLY A 312 12.55 3.45 -21.70
C GLY A 312 13.11 2.85 -20.41
N VAL A 313 13.96 3.57 -19.65
CA VAL A 313 14.53 3.10 -18.36
C VAL A 313 13.46 2.57 -17.43
N VAL A 314 12.40 3.34 -17.15
CA VAL A 314 11.33 2.91 -16.24
C VAL A 314 10.52 1.76 -16.84
N HIS A 315 10.35 1.72 -18.19
CA HIS A 315 9.66 0.59 -18.82
C HIS A 315 10.44 -0.71 -18.67
N LEU A 316 11.76 -0.66 -18.76
CA LEU A 316 12.63 -1.81 -18.51
C LEU A 316 12.52 -2.26 -17.05
N LEU A 317 12.55 -1.34 -16.08
CA LEU A 317 12.42 -1.68 -14.66
C LEU A 317 11.08 -2.34 -14.33
N VAL A 318 9.97 -1.82 -14.88
CA VAL A 318 8.63 -2.43 -14.69
C VAL A 318 8.59 -3.81 -15.33
N TRP A 319 9.10 -3.97 -16.56
CA TRP A 319 9.14 -5.27 -17.21
C TRP A 319 9.97 -6.29 -16.41
N ARG A 320 11.14 -5.90 -15.90
CA ARG A 320 11.94 -6.75 -15.01
C ARG A 320 11.22 -7.10 -13.72
N GLY A 321 10.42 -6.16 -13.17
CA GLY A 321 9.56 -6.44 -12.02
C GLY A 321 8.49 -7.49 -12.32
N ILE A 322 7.84 -7.42 -13.49
CA ILE A 322 6.86 -8.42 -13.94
C ILE A 322 7.52 -9.80 -14.12
N GLN A 323 8.70 -9.85 -14.78
CA GLN A 323 9.46 -11.09 -14.91
C GLN A 323 9.82 -11.70 -13.56
N LEU A 324 10.23 -10.85 -12.60
CA LEU A 324 10.52 -11.28 -11.24
C LEU A 324 9.29 -11.87 -10.56
N ALA A 325 8.13 -11.20 -10.68
CA ALA A 325 6.88 -11.68 -10.12
C ALA A 325 6.49 -13.06 -10.67
N ILE A 326 6.59 -13.27 -11.98
CA ILE A 326 6.31 -14.55 -12.63
C ILE A 326 7.25 -15.65 -12.09
N ARG A 327 8.54 -15.39 -12.02
CA ARG A 327 9.55 -16.38 -11.60
C ARG A 327 9.46 -16.75 -10.13
N GLU A 328 9.01 -15.83 -9.30
CA GLU A 328 8.82 -16.05 -7.87
C GLU A 328 7.40 -16.56 -7.53
N GLY A 329 6.54 -16.75 -8.55
CA GLY A 329 5.21 -17.35 -8.37
C GLY A 329 4.19 -16.43 -7.72
N PHE A 330 4.31 -15.10 -7.89
CA PHE A 330 3.29 -14.16 -7.46
C PHE A 330 2.07 -14.22 -8.39
N ASP A 331 0.88 -14.08 -7.81
CA ASP A 331 -0.39 -14.09 -8.53
C ASP A 331 -0.67 -12.78 -9.28
N GLU A 332 0.03 -11.71 -8.90
CA GLU A 332 -0.11 -10.39 -9.52
C GLU A 332 1.14 -9.52 -9.35
N PHE A 333 1.33 -8.61 -10.31
CA PHE A 333 2.26 -7.50 -10.18
C PHE A 333 1.45 -6.20 -9.99
N ASP A 334 1.49 -5.68 -8.76
CA ASP A 334 0.75 -4.49 -8.37
C ASP A 334 1.56 -3.23 -8.72
N LEU A 335 1.04 -2.43 -9.64
CA LEU A 335 1.65 -1.16 -10.06
C LEU A 335 1.31 0.01 -9.12
N ALA A 336 0.68 -0.24 -7.98
CA ALA A 336 0.18 0.76 -7.03
C ALA A 336 -0.83 1.76 -7.65
N GLY A 337 -1.20 2.81 -6.93
CA GLY A 337 -2.19 3.79 -7.38
C GLY A 337 -1.71 4.68 -8.54
N ALA A 338 -2.66 5.20 -9.31
CA ALA A 338 -2.43 6.12 -10.42
C ALA A 338 -3.14 7.49 -10.22
N ASP A 339 -3.60 7.79 -9.03
CA ASP A 339 -4.23 9.05 -8.68
C ASP A 339 -3.54 9.76 -7.52
N ILE A 340 -4.10 10.87 -7.14
CA ILE A 340 -3.79 11.60 -5.91
C ILE A 340 -5.01 11.64 -5.00
N THR A 341 -4.78 11.95 -3.73
CA THR A 341 -5.83 12.05 -2.70
C THR A 341 -7.07 12.78 -3.21
N GLY A 342 -8.23 12.17 -3.08
CA GLY A 342 -9.53 12.70 -3.49
C GLY A 342 -10.01 12.29 -4.87
N HIS A 343 -9.16 11.73 -5.75
CA HIS A 343 -9.58 11.16 -7.01
C HIS A 343 -9.98 9.70 -6.83
N ARG A 344 -11.23 9.39 -7.11
CA ARG A 344 -11.83 8.06 -6.85
C ARG A 344 -12.28 7.34 -8.10
N SER A 345 -12.20 7.99 -9.26
CA SER A 345 -12.57 7.43 -10.56
C SER A 345 -11.36 7.24 -11.44
N GLU A 346 -11.49 6.32 -12.38
CA GLU A 346 -10.48 6.06 -13.40
C GLU A 346 -10.18 7.36 -14.18
N PRO A 347 -8.89 7.78 -14.29
CA PRO A 347 -8.55 9.02 -14.96
C PRO A 347 -8.86 8.98 -16.45
N GLY A 348 -9.66 9.92 -16.93
CA GLY A 348 -9.93 10.11 -18.36
C GLY A 348 -8.89 11.00 -19.05
N PRO A 349 -8.94 11.07 -20.40
CA PRO A 349 -8.15 12.01 -21.18
C PRO A 349 -8.34 13.44 -20.67
N GLY A 350 -7.24 14.18 -20.45
CA GLY A 350 -7.27 15.54 -19.89
C GLY A 350 -7.12 15.61 -18.37
N SER A 351 -7.25 14.51 -17.64
CA SER A 351 -6.89 14.44 -16.23
C SER A 351 -5.38 14.61 -16.04
N PRO A 352 -4.91 15.36 -15.03
CA PRO A 352 -3.49 15.46 -14.71
C PRO A 352 -2.80 14.11 -14.48
N MET A 353 -3.54 13.09 -14.03
CA MET A 353 -3.04 11.75 -13.75
C MET A 353 -3.17 10.78 -14.92
N PHE A 354 -3.81 11.19 -16.02
CA PHE A 354 -4.02 10.32 -17.18
C PHE A 354 -2.71 9.74 -17.73
N GLY A 355 -1.65 10.52 -17.75
CA GLY A 355 -0.34 10.03 -18.21
C GLY A 355 0.23 8.88 -17.36
N LEU A 356 0.08 8.95 -16.03
CA LEU A 356 0.49 7.87 -15.14
C LEU A 356 -0.42 6.65 -15.28
N TYR A 357 -1.73 6.86 -15.37
CA TYR A 357 -2.70 5.81 -15.63
C TYR A 357 -2.41 5.09 -16.95
N ALA A 358 -2.27 5.83 -18.05
CA ALA A 358 -1.97 5.27 -19.37
C ALA A 358 -0.63 4.51 -19.38
N PHE A 359 0.38 5.02 -18.67
CA PHE A 359 1.64 4.31 -18.47
C PHE A 359 1.41 2.94 -17.79
N LYS A 360 0.69 2.87 -16.69
CA LYS A 360 0.39 1.62 -15.98
C LYS A 360 -0.49 0.67 -16.80
N ARG A 361 -1.49 1.20 -17.51
CA ARG A 361 -2.31 0.44 -18.46
C ARG A 361 -1.47 -0.20 -19.57
N SER A 362 -0.39 0.45 -20.01
CA SER A 362 0.47 -0.07 -21.07
C SER A 362 1.19 -1.38 -20.71
N PHE A 363 1.25 -1.73 -19.42
CA PHE A 363 1.76 -3.00 -18.91
C PHE A 363 0.67 -4.06 -18.65
N GLY A 364 -0.57 -3.81 -19.08
CA GLY A 364 -1.70 -4.67 -18.78
C GLY A 364 -2.33 -4.40 -17.40
N GLY A 365 -2.00 -3.26 -16.76
CA GLY A 365 -2.55 -2.90 -15.47
C GLY A 365 -4.07 -2.68 -15.53
N GLU A 366 -4.81 -3.42 -14.71
CA GLU A 366 -6.26 -3.29 -14.53
C GLU A 366 -6.56 -2.41 -13.32
N TRP A 367 -7.58 -1.57 -13.43
CA TRP A 367 -8.03 -0.71 -12.34
C TRP A 367 -8.80 -1.52 -11.31
N ILE A 368 -8.38 -1.48 -10.07
CA ILE A 368 -9.07 -2.09 -8.93
C ILE A 368 -9.36 -1.00 -7.91
N GLU A 369 -10.63 -0.63 -7.77
CA GLU A 369 -11.07 0.26 -6.69
C GLU A 369 -11.04 -0.50 -5.37
N LEU A 370 -10.53 0.16 -4.30
CA LEU A 370 -10.50 -0.38 -2.95
C LEU A 370 -11.67 0.18 -2.14
N SER A 371 -12.11 -0.54 -1.12
CA SER A 371 -13.21 -0.12 -0.23
C SER A 371 -12.94 1.22 0.46
N GLY A 372 -11.68 1.65 0.50
CA GLY A 372 -11.28 2.94 1.08
C GLY A 372 -11.16 2.89 2.60
N ASN A 373 -10.99 4.07 3.18
CA ASN A 373 -10.74 4.22 4.59
C ASN A 373 -12.02 4.37 5.38
N HIS A 374 -12.07 3.72 6.53
CA HIS A 374 -13.22 3.78 7.41
C HIS A 374 -12.77 4.01 8.85
N GLU A 375 -13.60 4.68 9.64
CA GLU A 375 -13.40 4.80 11.07
C GLU A 375 -14.68 4.51 11.85
N GLN A 376 -14.50 4.05 13.09
CA GLN A 376 -15.58 3.99 14.05
C GLN A 376 -15.17 4.69 15.34
N VAL A 377 -15.96 5.70 15.74
CA VAL A 377 -15.73 6.49 16.94
C VAL A 377 -16.56 5.92 18.07
N ALA A 378 -15.90 5.36 19.08
CA ALA A 378 -16.55 4.80 20.27
C ALA A 378 -16.82 5.84 21.36
N ARG A 379 -15.99 6.90 21.47
CA ARG A 379 -16.10 7.95 22.48
C ARG A 379 -16.00 9.34 21.84
N PRO A 380 -17.11 9.88 21.28
CA PRO A 380 -17.09 11.09 20.45
C PRO A 380 -16.52 12.32 21.15
N GLY A 381 -16.89 12.57 22.39
CA GLY A 381 -16.41 13.73 23.15
C GLY A 381 -14.90 13.74 23.34
N ARG A 382 -14.32 12.59 23.73
CA ARG A 382 -12.86 12.46 23.93
C ARG A 382 -12.11 12.51 22.58
N TYR A 383 -12.66 11.91 21.54
CA TYR A 383 -12.13 11.95 20.19
C TYR A 383 -12.04 13.38 19.66
N LEU A 384 -13.13 14.17 19.75
CA LEU A 384 -13.15 15.56 19.28
C LEU A 384 -12.15 16.43 20.04
N LEU A 385 -12.15 16.32 21.38
CA LEU A 385 -11.21 17.06 22.22
C LEU A 385 -9.75 16.67 21.91
N GLY A 386 -9.47 15.37 21.80
CA GLY A 386 -8.13 14.86 21.49
C GLY A 386 -7.62 15.33 20.13
N ARG A 387 -8.47 15.33 19.10
CA ARG A 387 -8.14 15.88 17.78
C ARG A 387 -7.81 17.37 17.84
N THR A 388 -8.60 18.14 18.56
CA THR A 388 -8.41 19.59 18.69
C THR A 388 -7.08 19.90 19.37
N ILE A 389 -6.83 19.27 20.52
CA ILE A 389 -5.59 19.44 21.27
C ILE A 389 -4.38 19.03 20.40
N ARG A 390 -4.46 17.88 19.71
CA ARG A 390 -3.38 17.42 18.83
C ARG A 390 -3.09 18.40 17.67
N LYS A 391 -4.13 18.99 17.06
CA LYS A 391 -3.94 20.04 16.04
C LYS A 391 -3.21 21.25 16.61
N MET A 392 -3.54 21.68 17.81
CA MET A 392 -2.85 22.79 18.50
C MET A 392 -1.38 22.47 18.77
N PHE A 393 -1.07 21.27 19.27
CA PHE A 393 0.32 20.85 19.50
C PHE A 393 1.14 20.77 18.20
N ASN A 394 0.56 20.23 17.12
CA ASN A 394 1.24 20.15 15.83
C ASN A 394 1.49 21.55 15.24
N ALA A 395 0.54 22.47 15.35
CA ALA A 395 0.70 23.84 14.88
C ALA A 395 1.81 24.58 15.64
N ARG A 396 1.91 24.40 16.98
CA ARG A 396 3.02 24.98 17.78
C ARG A 396 4.40 24.43 17.37
N ARG A 397 4.49 23.13 17.09
CA ARG A 397 5.74 22.51 16.64
C ARG A 397 6.22 23.09 15.29
N LEU A 398 5.29 23.30 14.36
CA LEU A 398 5.63 23.92 13.05
C LEU A 398 6.11 25.37 13.19
N MET A 399 5.55 26.14 14.12
CA MET A 399 5.99 27.52 14.39
C MET A 399 7.36 27.58 15.10
N GLN A 400 7.77 26.53 15.82
CA GLN A 400 9.08 26.45 16.46
C GLN A 400 10.21 26.00 15.53
N VAL A 401 9.89 25.23 14.48
CA VAL A 401 10.86 24.79 13.46
C VAL A 401 11.08 25.82 12.36
N GLY A 402 10.20 26.80 12.24
CA GLY A 402 10.32 27.92 11.29
C GLY A 402 11.01 29.18 11.84
N ARG A 403 11.61 29.10 13.03
CA ARG A 403 12.51 30.08 13.62
C ARG A 403 13.93 29.51 13.67
#